data_0f551a0682bddd3ed1733b6446e8a01b
#
_entry.id   0f551a0682bddd3ed1733b6446e8a01b
#
_cell.length_a   1.000
_cell.length_b   1.000
_cell.length_c   1.000
_cell.angle_alpha   90.00
_cell.angle_beta   90.00
_cell.angle_gamma   90.00
#
_symmetry.space_group_name_H-M   'P 1'
#
loop_
_entity.id
_entity.type
_entity.pdbx_description
1 polymer ?
#
loop_
_entity_poly.entity_id
_entity_poly.type
_entity_poly.pdbx_seq_one_letter_code
_entity_poly.pdbx_strand_id
1 'polypeptide(L)'
;MKKIISTLIISLIFSNLQAEDNLKFYIDKALKNNLQLNAEKKVFESAKQSKNISRSEFLPSISISGNQSSTTSTNRTNQNGSSLTDTNSDSESKSISIEQKIFSGFKGLNTFKKSELEIQKANLSLKKVTQQTIIDSASAYFDLIFKSKSNNFNLSNVDLFERQVESDNARLQKGEITLTDLAQSESSLAGAKANLIKAKTELLATQNNFERIIGDKAPIYKNLSEEAILVLPNTLDESIKLANLNNTDLLIAQLDYEIASKDLNIEKSRLSPTASINYSKTENKDFSSTIDEIDQ
;
A
#
# COMPACT_ATOMS: atom_id res chain seq x y z
N MET A 1 12.18 70.09 -13.36
CA MET A 1 11.24 69.02 -12.99
C MET A 1 12.07 67.71 -12.78
N LYS A 2 12.52 67.50 -11.56
CA LYS A 2 13.35 66.35 -11.18
C LYS A 2 12.41 65.25 -10.68
N LYS A 3 12.35 64.13 -11.34
CA LYS A 3 11.68 62.89 -10.84
C LYS A 3 12.61 62.21 -9.86
N ILE A 4 12.22 62.14 -8.61
CA ILE A 4 12.86 61.35 -7.57
C ILE A 4 12.29 59.96 -7.68
N ILE A 5 13.11 58.99 -8.13
CA ILE A 5 12.80 57.57 -8.10
C ILE A 5 13.18 57.07 -6.73
N SER A 6 12.17 56.86 -5.89
CA SER A 6 12.34 56.21 -4.59
C SER A 6 12.44 54.69 -4.79
N THR A 7 13.65 54.18 -4.69
CA THR A 7 13.92 52.75 -4.75
C THR A 7 13.58 52.15 -3.38
N LEU A 8 12.39 51.52 -3.27
CA LEU A 8 11.97 50.79 -2.09
C LEU A 8 12.73 49.44 -2.10
N ILE A 9 13.80 49.39 -1.33
CA ILE A 9 14.48 48.12 -1.03
C ILE A 9 13.60 47.34 -0.09
N ILE A 10 12.82 46.41 -0.62
CA ILE A 10 12.16 45.37 0.18
C ILE A 10 13.25 44.38 0.58
N SER A 11 13.80 44.57 1.78
CA SER A 11 14.60 43.56 2.44
C SER A 11 13.66 42.38 2.77
N LEU A 12 13.64 41.35 1.93
CA LEU A 12 13.11 40.04 2.28
C LEU A 12 13.95 39.51 3.45
N ILE A 13 13.46 39.76 4.65
CA ILE A 13 13.87 39.01 5.83
C ILE A 13 13.34 37.60 5.59
N PHE A 14 14.13 36.74 4.96
CA PHE A 14 13.98 35.31 5.11
C PHE A 14 14.28 35.02 6.59
N SER A 15 13.29 35.17 7.45
CA SER A 15 13.28 34.45 8.71
C SER A 15 13.30 32.98 8.30
N ASN A 16 14.47 32.36 8.46
CA ASN A 16 14.58 30.92 8.58
C ASN A 16 13.65 30.54 9.73
N LEU A 17 12.38 30.24 9.41
CA LEU A 17 11.55 29.42 10.24
C LEU A 17 12.30 28.06 10.27
N GLN A 18 13.20 27.91 11.21
CA GLN A 18 13.61 26.59 11.65
C GLN A 18 12.30 25.98 12.17
N ALA A 19 11.65 25.22 11.29
CA ALA A 19 10.61 24.32 11.73
C ALA A 19 11.27 23.47 12.82
N GLU A 20 10.81 23.61 14.06
CA GLU A 20 11.24 22.72 15.12
C GLU A 20 11.01 21.30 14.58
N ASP A 21 12.09 20.57 14.40
CA ASP A 21 12.08 19.17 13.96
C ASP A 21 11.51 18.30 15.11
N ASN A 22 10.23 18.51 15.42
CA ASN A 22 9.53 17.81 16.47
C ASN A 22 8.81 16.56 15.92
N LEU A 23 8.45 15.67 16.80
CA LEU A 23 7.75 14.42 16.48
C LEU A 23 6.51 14.65 15.58
N LYS A 24 5.72 15.69 15.85
CA LYS A 24 4.51 16.02 15.09
C LYS A 24 4.82 16.31 13.63
N PHE A 25 5.87 17.07 13.34
CA PHE A 25 6.30 17.40 11.99
C PHE A 25 6.61 16.13 11.17
N TYR A 26 7.33 15.16 11.77
CA TYR A 26 7.66 13.91 11.08
C TYR A 26 6.47 12.98 10.93
N ILE A 27 5.56 12.94 11.90
CA ILE A 27 4.28 12.21 11.76
C ILE A 27 3.48 12.79 10.58
N ASP A 28 3.32 14.12 10.51
CA ASP A 28 2.59 14.78 9.42
C ASP A 28 3.24 14.52 8.04
N LYS A 29 4.57 14.47 7.98
CA LYS A 29 5.30 14.06 6.78
C LYS A 29 5.00 12.62 6.39
N ALA A 30 5.08 11.68 7.33
CA ALA A 30 4.79 10.28 7.08
C ALA A 30 3.36 10.08 6.56
N LEU A 31 2.37 10.76 7.14
CA LEU A 31 0.96 10.68 6.70
C LEU A 31 0.75 11.17 5.25
N LYS A 32 1.65 12.01 4.73
CA LYS A 32 1.64 12.46 3.34
C LYS A 32 2.41 11.54 2.41
N ASN A 33 3.61 11.11 2.83
CA ASN A 33 4.61 10.51 1.96
C ASN A 33 4.67 8.98 2.07
N ASN A 34 4.16 8.38 3.16
CA ASN A 34 4.26 6.94 3.37
C ASN A 34 3.55 6.17 2.24
N LEU A 35 4.30 5.31 1.56
CA LEU A 35 3.82 4.57 0.39
C LEU A 35 2.72 3.56 0.73
N GLN A 36 2.83 2.90 1.89
CA GLN A 36 1.84 1.92 2.33
C GLN A 36 0.50 2.59 2.64
N LEU A 37 0.53 3.73 3.33
CA LEU A 37 -0.68 4.51 3.60
C LEU A 37 -1.32 5.03 2.30
N ASN A 38 -0.50 5.48 1.34
CA ASN A 38 -1.02 5.95 0.06
C ASN A 38 -1.61 4.80 -0.78
N ALA A 39 -1.04 3.60 -0.72
CA ALA A 39 -1.63 2.41 -1.32
C ALA A 39 -2.99 2.08 -0.69
N GLU A 40 -3.12 2.12 0.64
CA GLU A 40 -4.39 1.85 1.34
C GLU A 40 -5.47 2.89 1.02
N LYS A 41 -5.10 4.17 0.83
CA LYS A 41 -6.03 5.20 0.33
C LYS A 41 -6.61 4.80 -1.03
N LYS A 42 -5.80 4.21 -1.92
CA LYS A 42 -6.27 3.73 -3.23
C LYS A 42 -7.16 2.49 -3.13
N VAL A 43 -6.88 1.59 -2.18
CA VAL A 43 -7.77 0.47 -1.86
C VAL A 43 -9.14 0.97 -1.40
N PHE A 44 -9.17 1.98 -0.52
CA PHE A 44 -10.42 2.58 -0.10
C PHE A 44 -11.18 3.27 -1.25
N GLU A 45 -10.48 3.99 -2.14
CA GLU A 45 -11.09 4.57 -3.34
C GLU A 45 -11.66 3.48 -4.27
N SER A 46 -10.96 2.38 -4.44
CA SER A 46 -11.41 1.21 -5.21
C SER A 46 -12.68 0.59 -4.60
N ALA A 47 -12.73 0.42 -3.29
CA ALA A 47 -13.91 -0.09 -2.59
C ALA A 47 -15.15 0.78 -2.83
N LYS A 48 -14.99 2.12 -2.89
CA LYS A 48 -16.09 3.02 -3.25
C LYS A 48 -16.63 2.75 -4.65
N GLN A 49 -15.77 2.41 -5.61
CA GLN A 49 -16.20 2.07 -6.97
C GLN A 49 -16.92 0.72 -7.04
N SER A 50 -16.59 -0.22 -6.17
CA SER A 50 -17.28 -1.52 -6.08
C SER A 50 -18.78 -1.35 -5.81
N LYS A 51 -19.18 -0.31 -5.08
CA LYS A 51 -20.60 0.04 -4.91
C LYS A 51 -21.28 0.41 -6.25
N ASN A 52 -20.57 1.12 -7.13
CA ASN A 52 -21.11 1.46 -8.45
C ASN A 52 -21.23 0.21 -9.32
N ILE A 53 -20.27 -0.73 -9.21
CA ILE A 53 -20.33 -2.02 -9.89
C ILE A 53 -21.53 -2.83 -9.38
N SER A 54 -21.78 -2.85 -8.06
CA SER A 54 -22.93 -3.58 -7.51
C SER A 54 -24.30 -3.04 -7.96
N ARG A 55 -24.35 -1.76 -8.34
CA ARG A 55 -25.57 -1.16 -8.95
C ARG A 55 -25.88 -1.71 -10.35
N SER A 56 -24.86 -2.23 -11.06
CA SER A 56 -25.06 -2.82 -12.38
C SER A 56 -26.00 -4.04 -12.35
N GLU A 57 -26.14 -4.71 -11.20
CA GLU A 57 -27.12 -5.81 -11.02
C GLU A 57 -28.57 -5.36 -11.27
N PHE A 58 -28.85 -4.05 -11.19
CA PHE A 58 -30.18 -3.46 -11.41
C PHE A 58 -30.33 -2.81 -12.80
N LEU A 59 -29.27 -2.81 -13.61
CA LEU A 59 -29.26 -2.22 -14.93
C LEU A 59 -29.33 -3.28 -16.01
N PRO A 60 -29.86 -2.95 -17.22
CA PRO A 60 -29.79 -3.85 -18.36
C PRO A 60 -28.33 -4.07 -18.78
N SER A 61 -27.99 -5.30 -19.12
CA SER A 61 -26.75 -5.66 -19.78
C SER A 61 -26.95 -5.64 -21.29
N ILE A 62 -26.03 -5.02 -22.02
CA ILE A 62 -26.04 -4.95 -23.48
C ILE A 62 -24.79 -5.69 -23.96
N SER A 63 -24.97 -6.70 -24.81
CA SER A 63 -23.88 -7.38 -25.46
C SER A 63 -24.01 -7.32 -26.98
N ILE A 64 -22.87 -7.11 -27.64
CA ILE A 64 -22.74 -7.10 -29.08
C ILE A 64 -21.73 -8.17 -29.42
N SER A 65 -22.08 -9.11 -30.31
CA SER A 65 -21.17 -10.12 -30.80
C SER A 65 -21.20 -10.20 -32.32
N GLY A 66 -20.03 -10.50 -32.89
CA GLY A 66 -19.87 -10.81 -34.31
C GLY A 66 -19.03 -12.07 -34.45
N ASN A 67 -19.47 -12.95 -35.33
CA ASN A 67 -18.72 -14.16 -35.68
C ASN A 67 -18.65 -14.28 -37.21
N GLN A 68 -17.48 -14.60 -37.74
CA GLN A 68 -17.27 -14.93 -39.12
C GLN A 68 -16.61 -16.31 -39.16
N SER A 69 -17.18 -17.21 -39.96
CA SER A 69 -16.67 -18.56 -40.14
C SER A 69 -16.56 -18.83 -41.62
N SER A 70 -15.43 -19.40 -42.06
CA SER A 70 -15.22 -19.92 -43.42
C SER A 70 -14.94 -21.42 -43.32
N THR A 71 -15.72 -22.19 -44.01
CA THR A 71 -15.61 -23.65 -44.02
C THR A 71 -15.45 -24.14 -45.45
N THR A 72 -14.30 -24.74 -45.74
CA THR A 72 -14.05 -25.41 -47.02
C THR A 72 -14.22 -26.91 -46.82
N SER A 73 -15.09 -27.54 -47.63
CA SER A 73 -15.33 -28.98 -47.62
C SER A 73 -14.83 -29.57 -48.91
N THR A 74 -13.78 -30.37 -48.83
CA THR A 74 -13.13 -31.01 -49.97
C THR A 74 -13.20 -32.56 -49.88
N ASN A 75 -13.05 -33.26 -51.01
CA ASN A 75 -12.97 -34.73 -51.08
C ASN A 75 -14.19 -35.42 -50.42
N ARG A 76 -15.38 -34.86 -50.58
CA ARG A 76 -16.63 -35.42 -50.03
C ARG A 76 -17.17 -36.51 -50.93
N THR A 77 -17.70 -37.55 -50.32
CA THR A 77 -18.44 -38.62 -51.04
C THR A 77 -19.84 -38.75 -50.43
N ASN A 78 -20.81 -39.14 -51.31
CA ASN A 78 -22.15 -39.50 -50.84
C ASN A 78 -22.16 -40.95 -50.29
N GLN A 79 -23.31 -41.37 -49.76
CA GLN A 79 -23.48 -42.73 -49.21
C GLN A 79 -23.27 -43.84 -50.23
N ASN A 80 -23.36 -43.55 -51.52
CA ASN A 80 -23.13 -44.50 -52.61
C ASN A 80 -21.68 -44.47 -53.15
N GLY A 81 -20.78 -43.71 -52.49
CA GLY A 81 -19.37 -43.59 -52.84
C GLY A 81 -19.09 -42.65 -54.04
N SER A 82 -20.07 -41.87 -54.50
CA SER A 82 -19.86 -40.89 -55.56
C SER A 82 -19.23 -39.61 -55.00
N SER A 83 -18.28 -39.05 -55.72
CA SER A 83 -17.64 -37.78 -55.39
C SER A 83 -18.65 -36.63 -55.43
N LEU A 84 -18.63 -35.78 -54.43
CA LEU A 84 -19.40 -34.55 -54.39
C LEU A 84 -18.49 -33.36 -54.65
N THR A 85 -19.04 -32.35 -55.31
CA THR A 85 -18.31 -31.08 -55.57
C THR A 85 -17.83 -30.45 -54.30
N ASP A 86 -16.60 -29.98 -54.30
CA ASP A 86 -16.03 -29.22 -53.20
C ASP A 86 -16.77 -27.90 -53.03
N THR A 87 -17.01 -27.53 -51.78
CA THR A 87 -17.78 -26.31 -51.45
C THR A 87 -17.04 -25.45 -50.47
N ASN A 88 -17.09 -24.14 -50.69
CA ASN A 88 -16.72 -23.16 -49.68
C ASN A 88 -17.98 -22.49 -49.17
N SER A 89 -18.14 -22.46 -47.85
CA SER A 89 -19.25 -21.80 -47.16
C SER A 89 -18.72 -20.78 -46.19
N ASP A 90 -19.03 -19.53 -46.44
CA ASP A 90 -18.73 -18.41 -45.56
C ASP A 90 -20.03 -17.99 -44.82
N SER A 91 -19.96 -17.90 -43.52
CA SER A 91 -21.06 -17.41 -42.70
C SER A 91 -20.62 -16.24 -41.85
N GLU A 92 -21.43 -15.19 -41.81
CA GLU A 92 -21.26 -14.01 -40.96
C GLU A 92 -22.51 -13.91 -40.10
N SER A 93 -22.31 -13.80 -38.77
CA SER A 93 -23.39 -13.59 -37.80
C SER A 93 -23.08 -12.35 -36.96
N LYS A 94 -24.02 -11.44 -36.85
CA LYS A 94 -23.98 -10.25 -36.01
C LYS A 94 -25.19 -10.29 -35.07
N SER A 95 -24.97 -10.15 -33.76
CA SER A 95 -26.05 -10.12 -32.81
C SER A 95 -25.89 -8.99 -31.80
N ILE A 96 -27.03 -8.39 -31.43
CA ILE A 96 -27.19 -7.49 -30.33
C ILE A 96 -28.17 -8.15 -29.38
N SER A 97 -27.80 -8.27 -28.09
CA SER A 97 -28.71 -8.74 -27.04
C SER A 97 -28.73 -7.79 -25.85
N ILE A 98 -29.92 -7.56 -25.34
CA ILE A 98 -30.19 -6.74 -24.15
C ILE A 98 -30.91 -7.66 -23.16
N GLU A 99 -30.32 -7.79 -21.97
CA GLU A 99 -30.93 -8.56 -20.87
C GLU A 99 -31.18 -7.66 -19.69
N GLN A 100 -32.42 -7.64 -19.18
CA GLN A 100 -32.79 -6.97 -17.94
C GLN A 100 -33.27 -8.03 -16.94
N LYS A 101 -32.53 -8.16 -15.84
CA LYS A 101 -32.96 -8.96 -14.68
C LYS A 101 -34.06 -8.22 -13.92
N ILE A 102 -35.23 -8.81 -13.78
CA ILE A 102 -36.38 -8.25 -13.05
C ILE A 102 -36.36 -8.76 -11.62
N PHE A 103 -36.07 -10.05 -11.43
CA PHE A 103 -35.99 -10.67 -10.13
C PHE A 103 -34.93 -11.76 -10.10
N SER A 104 -34.14 -11.78 -9.04
CA SER A 104 -33.06 -12.77 -8.83
C SER A 104 -32.95 -13.16 -7.34
N GLY A 105 -34.07 -13.39 -6.67
CA GLY A 105 -34.09 -13.84 -5.27
C GLY A 105 -33.43 -12.85 -4.30
N PHE A 106 -33.54 -11.54 -4.55
CA PHE A 106 -32.88 -10.47 -3.78
C PHE A 106 -31.35 -10.48 -3.83
N LYS A 107 -30.74 -11.22 -4.77
CA LYS A 107 -29.28 -11.24 -4.95
C LYS A 107 -28.72 -9.84 -5.09
N GLY A 108 -29.22 -9.04 -6.06
CA GLY A 108 -28.75 -7.68 -6.32
C GLY A 108 -28.81 -6.78 -5.07
N LEU A 109 -29.93 -6.86 -4.30
CA LEU A 109 -30.06 -6.08 -3.07
C LEU A 109 -29.01 -6.47 -2.01
N ASN A 110 -28.78 -7.78 -1.81
CA ASN A 110 -27.78 -8.25 -0.84
C ASN A 110 -26.35 -7.93 -1.32
N THR A 111 -26.06 -8.03 -2.62
CA THR A 111 -24.77 -7.62 -3.22
C THR A 111 -24.54 -6.11 -3.00
N PHE A 112 -25.54 -5.28 -3.21
CA PHE A 112 -25.44 -3.85 -2.95
C PHE A 112 -25.20 -3.54 -1.47
N LYS A 113 -25.95 -4.15 -0.54
CA LYS A 113 -25.74 -3.99 0.91
C LYS A 113 -24.38 -4.50 1.35
N LYS A 114 -23.90 -5.62 0.77
CA LYS A 114 -22.56 -6.12 1.01
C LYS A 114 -21.50 -5.09 0.61
N SER A 115 -21.63 -4.48 -0.57
CA SER A 115 -20.66 -3.47 -1.02
C SER A 115 -20.61 -2.23 -0.12
N GLU A 116 -21.72 -1.87 0.54
CA GLU A 116 -21.74 -0.78 1.54
C GLU A 116 -20.94 -1.16 2.80
N LEU A 117 -21.06 -2.41 3.27
CA LEU A 117 -20.26 -2.92 4.39
C LEU A 117 -18.77 -3.03 4.02
N GLU A 118 -18.45 -3.44 2.80
CA GLU A 118 -17.08 -3.50 2.30
C GLU A 118 -16.42 -2.10 2.24
N ILE A 119 -17.17 -1.05 1.90
CA ILE A 119 -16.67 0.34 1.98
C ILE A 119 -16.37 0.72 3.44
N GLN A 120 -17.26 0.38 4.38
CA GLN A 120 -17.04 0.64 5.81
C GLN A 120 -15.80 -0.10 6.31
N LYS A 121 -15.64 -1.38 5.94
CA LYS A 121 -14.45 -2.18 6.25
C LYS A 121 -13.18 -1.54 5.68
N ALA A 122 -13.17 -1.15 4.40
CA ALA A 122 -12.03 -0.49 3.78
C ALA A 122 -11.67 0.85 4.46
N ASN A 123 -12.68 1.59 4.95
CA ASN A 123 -12.44 2.81 5.73
C ASN A 123 -11.79 2.52 7.09
N LEU A 124 -12.22 1.46 7.78
CA LEU A 124 -11.58 1.03 9.03
C LEU A 124 -10.16 0.49 8.79
N SER A 125 -9.92 -0.22 7.69
CA SER A 125 -8.58 -0.66 7.30
C SER A 125 -7.67 0.54 7.04
N LEU A 126 -8.14 1.56 6.34
CA LEU A 126 -7.40 2.81 6.15
C LEU A 126 -7.10 3.50 7.50
N LYS A 127 -8.07 3.53 8.42
CA LYS A 127 -7.86 4.07 9.79
C LYS A 127 -6.80 3.26 10.53
N LYS A 128 -6.83 1.92 10.46
CA LYS A 128 -5.84 1.03 11.07
C LYS A 128 -4.43 1.32 10.52
N VAL A 129 -4.26 1.38 9.20
CA VAL A 129 -2.96 1.67 8.58
C VAL A 129 -2.49 3.08 8.94
N THR A 130 -3.39 4.05 9.04
CA THR A 130 -3.07 5.41 9.50
C THR A 130 -2.53 5.40 10.94
N GLN A 131 -3.19 4.70 11.85
CA GLN A 131 -2.74 4.55 13.25
C GLN A 131 -1.38 3.85 13.32
N GLN A 132 -1.18 2.79 12.55
CA GLN A 132 0.10 2.08 12.48
C GLN A 132 1.21 3.00 11.95
N THR A 133 0.94 3.79 10.90
CA THR A 133 1.90 4.76 10.36
C THR A 133 2.32 5.78 11.41
N ILE A 134 1.40 6.25 12.26
CA ILE A 134 1.71 7.17 13.35
C ILE A 134 2.64 6.50 14.38
N ILE A 135 2.33 5.26 14.79
CA ILE A 135 3.13 4.50 15.77
C ILE A 135 4.52 4.22 15.19
N ASP A 136 4.61 3.75 13.95
CA ASP A 136 5.88 3.44 13.29
C ASP A 136 6.74 4.70 13.13
N SER A 137 6.11 5.84 12.81
CA SER A 137 6.80 7.13 12.70
C SER A 137 7.36 7.60 14.04
N ALA A 138 6.58 7.46 15.11
CA ALA A 138 7.04 7.78 16.45
C ALA A 138 8.19 6.87 16.90
N SER A 139 8.07 5.56 16.67
CA SER A 139 9.15 4.60 16.94
C SER A 139 10.42 4.96 16.17
N ALA A 140 10.32 5.19 14.87
CA ALA A 140 11.49 5.53 14.04
C ALA A 140 12.16 6.83 14.49
N TYR A 141 11.37 7.82 14.93
CA TYR A 141 11.86 9.09 15.46
C TYR A 141 12.67 8.89 16.74
N PHE A 142 12.12 8.17 17.72
CA PHE A 142 12.81 7.93 19.00
C PHE A 142 13.99 6.98 18.86
N ASP A 143 13.90 5.98 17.97
CA ASP A 143 15.01 5.10 17.65
C ASP A 143 16.19 5.88 17.05
N LEU A 144 15.92 6.86 16.18
CA LEU A 144 16.96 7.73 15.60
C LEU A 144 17.66 8.56 16.68
N ILE A 145 16.91 9.13 17.62
CA ILE A 145 17.45 9.86 18.78
C ILE A 145 18.34 8.93 19.61
N PHE A 146 17.83 7.75 19.96
CA PHE A 146 18.54 6.78 20.81
C PHE A 146 19.84 6.31 20.17
N LYS A 147 19.80 5.90 18.89
CA LYS A 147 21.00 5.42 18.18
C LYS A 147 22.01 6.53 17.91
N SER A 148 21.56 7.76 17.69
CA SER A 148 22.45 8.93 17.57
C SER A 148 23.17 9.22 18.88
N LYS A 149 22.47 9.20 20.02
CA LYS A 149 23.08 9.34 21.35
C LYS A 149 24.05 8.19 21.64
N SER A 150 23.67 6.96 21.33
CA SER A 150 24.53 5.78 21.50
C SER A 150 25.82 5.89 20.68
N ASN A 151 25.73 6.33 19.42
CA ASN A 151 26.92 6.55 18.60
C ASN A 151 27.84 7.62 19.19
N ASN A 152 27.31 8.75 19.65
CA ASN A 152 28.08 9.83 20.28
C ASN A 152 28.74 9.37 21.58
N PHE A 153 28.03 8.58 22.38
CA PHE A 153 28.59 7.97 23.60
C PHE A 153 29.77 7.03 23.28
N ASN A 154 29.64 6.15 22.29
CA ASN A 154 30.73 5.26 21.89
C ASN A 154 31.92 6.05 21.29
N LEU A 155 31.65 7.14 20.58
CA LEU A 155 32.72 8.02 20.10
C LEU A 155 33.53 8.63 21.25
N SER A 156 32.83 9.19 22.25
CA SER A 156 33.48 9.73 23.46
C SER A 156 34.24 8.66 24.25
N ASN A 157 33.70 7.43 24.27
CA ASN A 157 34.35 6.31 24.94
C ASN A 157 35.68 5.90 24.25
N VAL A 158 35.74 5.93 22.92
CA VAL A 158 37.00 5.71 22.18
C VAL A 158 38.02 6.79 22.54
N ASP A 159 37.64 8.09 22.53
CA ASP A 159 38.53 9.18 22.91
C ASP A 159 39.08 9.01 24.34
N LEU A 160 38.25 8.57 25.26
CA LEU A 160 38.66 8.26 26.65
C LEU A 160 39.75 7.17 26.68
N PHE A 161 39.52 6.05 25.99
CA PHE A 161 40.51 4.95 25.97
C PHE A 161 41.77 5.29 25.17
N GLU A 162 41.69 6.14 24.14
CA GLU A 162 42.87 6.63 23.44
C GLU A 162 43.79 7.45 24.37
N ARG A 163 43.21 8.37 25.16
CA ARG A 163 43.93 9.11 26.17
C ARG A 163 44.49 8.22 27.29
N GLN A 164 43.75 7.17 27.69
CA GLN A 164 44.24 6.19 28.68
C GLN A 164 45.50 5.48 28.17
N VAL A 165 45.50 4.96 26.94
CA VAL A 165 46.64 4.29 26.32
C VAL A 165 47.82 5.23 26.18
N GLU A 166 47.59 6.49 25.79
CA GLU A 166 48.67 7.53 25.72
C GLU A 166 49.30 7.76 27.10
N SER A 167 48.48 7.90 28.15
CA SER A 167 48.94 8.06 29.53
C SER A 167 49.71 6.84 30.02
N ASP A 168 49.20 5.63 29.77
CA ASP A 168 49.83 4.38 30.18
C ASP A 168 51.15 4.12 29.46
N ASN A 169 51.24 4.49 28.19
CA ASN A 169 52.50 4.47 27.46
C ASN A 169 53.57 5.39 28.09
N ALA A 170 53.21 6.62 28.48
CA ALA A 170 54.12 7.54 29.16
C ALA A 170 54.56 7.00 30.54
N ARG A 171 53.66 6.36 31.28
CA ARG A 171 53.96 5.74 32.59
C ARG A 171 54.84 4.49 32.47
N LEU A 172 54.61 3.67 31.43
CA LEU A 172 55.49 2.54 31.14
C LEU A 172 56.94 2.97 30.87
N GLN A 173 57.12 4.06 30.07
CA GLN A 173 58.46 4.62 29.77
C GLN A 173 59.18 5.09 31.04
N LYS A 174 58.42 5.49 32.09
CA LYS A 174 58.97 5.88 33.41
C LYS A 174 59.15 4.68 34.34
N GLY A 175 58.74 3.46 33.96
CA GLY A 175 58.78 2.28 34.77
C GLY A 175 57.72 2.23 35.88
N GLU A 176 56.62 3.01 35.81
CA GLU A 176 55.57 3.08 36.81
C GLU A 176 54.52 1.98 36.63
N ILE A 177 54.39 1.37 35.48
CA ILE A 177 53.47 0.30 35.17
C ILE A 177 54.19 -0.80 34.38
N THR A 178 53.54 -1.97 34.24
CA THR A 178 54.05 -3.13 33.49
C THR A 178 53.56 -3.12 32.05
N LEU A 179 54.23 -3.90 31.16
CA LEU A 179 53.81 -4.11 29.78
C LEU A 179 52.42 -4.78 29.74
N THR A 180 52.09 -5.59 30.72
CA THR A 180 50.75 -6.23 30.84
C THR A 180 49.66 -5.21 31.09
N ASP A 181 49.94 -4.16 31.88
CA ASP A 181 48.97 -3.08 32.13
C ASP A 181 48.69 -2.26 30.84
N LEU A 182 49.73 -1.97 30.09
CA LEU A 182 49.59 -1.31 28.79
C LEU A 182 48.79 -2.18 27.78
N ALA A 183 49.12 -3.47 27.69
CA ALA A 183 48.40 -4.40 26.81
C ALA A 183 46.91 -4.52 27.19
N GLN A 184 46.57 -4.42 28.47
CA GLN A 184 45.18 -4.39 28.93
C GLN A 184 44.47 -3.11 28.47
N SER A 185 45.11 -1.95 28.54
CA SER A 185 44.53 -0.67 28.06
C SER A 185 44.36 -0.68 26.53
N GLU A 186 45.32 -1.21 25.78
CA GLU A 186 45.21 -1.38 24.33
C GLU A 186 44.08 -2.34 23.94
N SER A 187 43.88 -3.45 24.67
CA SER A 187 42.78 -4.36 24.47
C SER A 187 41.42 -3.67 24.72
N SER A 188 41.34 -2.85 25.77
CA SER A 188 40.13 -2.07 26.08
C SER A 188 39.80 -1.04 24.98
N LEU A 189 40.83 -0.38 24.42
CA LEU A 189 40.69 0.52 23.28
C LEU A 189 40.17 -0.22 22.05
N ALA A 190 40.74 -1.40 21.74
CA ALA A 190 40.26 -2.22 20.62
C ALA A 190 38.81 -2.61 20.77
N GLY A 191 38.38 -2.97 21.99
CA GLY A 191 36.97 -3.24 22.31
C GLY A 191 36.06 -2.00 22.11
N ALA A 192 36.51 -0.83 22.58
CA ALA A 192 35.78 0.40 22.37
C ALA A 192 35.63 0.78 20.88
N LYS A 193 36.69 0.60 20.08
CA LYS A 193 36.65 0.80 18.62
C LYS A 193 35.68 -0.14 17.93
N ALA A 194 35.64 -1.42 18.34
CA ALA A 194 34.68 -2.39 17.82
C ALA A 194 33.22 -1.98 18.15
N ASN A 195 32.97 -1.51 19.39
CA ASN A 195 31.64 -1.01 19.78
C ASN A 195 31.23 0.24 19.00
N LEU A 196 32.16 1.15 18.70
CA LEU A 196 31.88 2.32 17.88
C LEU A 196 31.50 1.93 16.44
N ILE A 197 32.18 0.96 15.83
CA ILE A 197 31.83 0.46 14.49
C ILE A 197 30.40 -0.12 14.51
N LYS A 198 30.09 -0.93 15.52
CA LYS A 198 28.73 -1.46 15.70
C LYS A 198 27.70 -0.34 15.83
N ALA A 199 27.94 0.66 16.69
CA ALA A 199 27.01 1.79 16.89
C ALA A 199 26.81 2.62 15.61
N LYS A 200 27.86 2.84 14.80
CA LYS A 200 27.76 3.51 13.50
C LYS A 200 26.89 2.72 12.50
N THR A 201 27.06 1.41 12.46
CA THR A 201 26.28 0.54 11.57
C THR A 201 24.81 0.53 11.98
N GLU A 202 24.52 0.45 13.28
CA GLU A 202 23.16 0.51 13.81
C GLU A 202 22.49 1.87 13.51
N LEU A 203 23.23 2.96 13.68
CA LEU A 203 22.73 4.30 13.34
C LEU A 203 22.39 4.40 11.86
N LEU A 204 23.24 3.92 10.97
CA LEU A 204 22.97 3.92 9.52
C LEU A 204 21.72 3.09 9.18
N ALA A 205 21.56 1.91 9.77
CA ALA A 205 20.37 1.10 9.59
C ALA A 205 19.10 1.82 10.07
N THR A 206 19.20 2.52 11.21
CA THR A 206 18.08 3.31 11.76
C THR A 206 17.74 4.51 10.88
N GLN A 207 18.73 5.20 10.31
CA GLN A 207 18.51 6.28 9.34
C GLN A 207 17.76 5.78 8.11
N ASN A 208 18.18 4.66 7.53
CA ASN A 208 17.50 4.06 6.38
C ASN A 208 16.06 3.65 6.72
N ASN A 209 15.82 3.10 7.92
CA ASN A 209 14.47 2.76 8.39
C ASN A 209 13.60 4.01 8.57
N PHE A 210 14.16 5.07 9.13
CA PHE A 210 13.48 6.36 9.27
C PHE A 210 13.06 6.91 7.89
N GLU A 211 13.98 6.94 6.93
CA GLU A 211 13.70 7.40 5.56
C GLU A 211 12.60 6.56 4.89
N ARG A 212 12.61 5.26 5.09
CA ARG A 212 11.58 4.34 4.57
C ARG A 212 10.19 4.62 5.16
N ILE A 213 10.10 4.92 6.46
CA ILE A 213 8.81 5.12 7.17
C ILE A 213 8.29 6.53 6.92
N ILE A 214 9.13 7.55 7.05
CA ILE A 214 8.75 8.96 6.95
C ILE A 214 8.66 9.42 5.48
N GLY A 215 9.43 8.79 4.58
CA GLY A 215 9.52 9.19 3.18
C GLY A 215 10.35 10.45 2.96
N ASP A 216 11.29 10.75 3.88
CA ASP A 216 12.21 11.87 3.79
C ASP A 216 13.53 11.56 4.51
N LYS A 217 14.59 12.30 4.19
CA LYS A 217 15.93 12.08 4.77
C LYS A 217 15.94 12.24 6.29
N ALA A 218 16.72 11.38 6.93
CA ALA A 218 16.91 11.45 8.37
C ALA A 218 17.60 12.78 8.76
N PRO A 219 17.08 13.52 9.75
CA PRO A 219 17.66 14.76 10.20
C PRO A 219 18.94 14.54 11.01
N ILE A 220 19.70 15.64 11.20
CA ILE A 220 20.84 15.64 12.12
C ILE A 220 20.29 15.67 13.55
N TYR A 221 20.79 14.79 14.42
CA TYR A 221 20.34 14.60 15.81
C TYR A 221 20.17 15.92 16.62
N LYS A 222 21.01 16.93 16.39
CA LYS A 222 20.99 18.19 17.18
C LYS A 222 19.66 18.95 17.12
N ASN A 223 18.80 18.67 16.14
CA ASN A 223 17.56 19.38 15.89
C ASN A 223 16.32 18.61 16.36
N LEU A 224 16.49 17.45 17.02
CA LEU A 224 15.35 16.61 17.42
C LEU A 224 14.91 16.94 18.86
N SER A 225 13.60 17.14 19.05
CA SER A 225 12.96 17.32 20.35
C SER A 225 12.63 15.97 20.98
N GLU A 226 12.83 15.84 22.30
CA GLU A 226 12.57 14.62 23.08
C GLU A 226 11.18 14.61 23.75
N GLU A 227 10.36 15.63 23.52
CA GLU A 227 9.07 15.75 24.19
C GLU A 227 8.00 14.88 23.52
N ALA A 228 7.35 14.04 24.32
CA ALA A 228 6.13 13.33 23.95
C ALA A 228 5.16 13.35 25.14
N ILE A 229 3.97 13.89 24.93
CA ILE A 229 2.89 13.88 25.93
C ILE A 229 1.95 12.72 25.60
N LEU A 230 1.93 11.69 26.45
CA LEU A 230 0.97 10.58 26.38
C LEU A 230 -0.13 10.78 27.41
N VAL A 231 -1.37 10.83 26.95
CA VAL A 231 -2.57 10.79 27.80
C VAL A 231 -3.07 9.33 27.81
N LEU A 232 -2.93 8.67 28.96
CA LEU A 232 -3.35 7.29 29.15
C LEU A 232 -4.65 7.24 29.96
N PRO A 233 -5.53 6.23 29.72
CA PRO A 233 -6.69 5.96 30.58
C PRO A 233 -6.24 5.66 32.02
N ASN A 234 -7.02 6.12 32.99
CA ASN A 234 -6.66 5.98 34.41
C ASN A 234 -7.02 4.60 34.99
N THR A 235 -7.97 3.89 34.39
CA THR A 235 -8.46 2.60 34.89
C THR A 235 -8.53 1.55 33.80
N LEU A 236 -8.49 0.25 34.23
CA LEU A 236 -8.65 -0.88 33.32
C LEU A 236 -10.03 -0.86 32.63
N ASP A 237 -11.08 -0.54 33.36
CA ASP A 237 -12.46 -0.50 32.81
C ASP A 237 -12.61 0.59 31.75
N GLU A 238 -11.98 1.75 31.96
CA GLU A 238 -11.93 2.81 30.97
C GLU A 238 -11.16 2.37 29.71
N SER A 239 -10.02 1.71 29.91
CA SER A 239 -9.23 1.15 28.81
C SER A 239 -10.01 0.12 27.98
N ILE A 240 -10.74 -0.79 28.63
CA ILE A 240 -11.58 -1.78 27.95
C ILE A 240 -12.72 -1.11 27.19
N LYS A 241 -13.39 -0.11 27.78
CA LYS A 241 -14.44 0.65 27.07
C LYS A 241 -13.91 1.37 25.85
N LEU A 242 -12.77 2.04 25.96
CA LEU A 242 -12.13 2.73 24.84
C LEU A 242 -11.68 1.74 23.74
N ALA A 243 -11.16 0.57 24.13
CA ALA A 243 -10.78 -0.48 23.19
C ALA A 243 -12.00 -1.01 22.42
N ASN A 244 -13.09 -1.32 23.10
CA ASN A 244 -14.33 -1.82 22.47
C ASN A 244 -14.92 -0.82 21.47
N LEU A 245 -14.78 0.48 21.70
CA LEU A 245 -15.31 1.52 20.83
C LEU A 245 -14.39 1.87 19.66
N ASN A 246 -13.08 1.72 19.84
CA ASN A 246 -12.08 2.28 18.91
C ASN A 246 -11.13 1.25 18.31
N ASN A 247 -11.12 0.00 18.79
CA ASN A 247 -10.24 -1.03 18.24
C ASN A 247 -10.70 -1.38 16.82
N THR A 248 -9.89 -0.98 15.86
CA THR A 248 -10.18 -1.17 14.45
C THR A 248 -10.26 -2.64 14.05
N ASP A 249 -9.50 -3.54 14.71
CA ASP A 249 -9.54 -4.97 14.41
C ASP A 249 -10.86 -5.59 14.86
N LEU A 250 -11.37 -5.21 16.05
CA LEU A 250 -12.67 -5.66 16.52
C LEU A 250 -13.80 -5.18 15.61
N LEU A 251 -13.76 -3.90 15.22
CA LEU A 251 -14.77 -3.32 14.33
C LEU A 251 -14.73 -3.95 12.92
N ILE A 252 -13.55 -4.26 12.40
CA ILE A 252 -13.38 -4.98 11.12
C ILE A 252 -13.98 -6.39 11.24
N ALA A 253 -13.70 -7.12 12.33
CA ALA A 253 -14.23 -8.47 12.55
C ALA A 253 -15.78 -8.48 12.64
N GLN A 254 -16.38 -7.45 13.24
CA GLN A 254 -17.83 -7.28 13.24
C GLN A 254 -18.39 -7.07 11.83
N LEU A 255 -17.74 -6.22 11.02
CA LEU A 255 -18.15 -6.04 9.62
C LEU A 255 -17.94 -7.30 8.78
N ASP A 256 -16.90 -8.10 9.05
CA ASP A 256 -16.68 -9.37 8.37
C ASP A 256 -17.80 -10.37 8.65
N TYR A 257 -18.30 -10.41 9.89
CA TYR A 257 -19.47 -11.22 10.23
C TYR A 257 -20.72 -10.74 9.47
N GLU A 258 -20.97 -9.43 9.39
CA GLU A 258 -22.09 -8.88 8.64
C GLU A 258 -21.99 -9.16 7.13
N ILE A 259 -20.78 -9.02 6.55
CA ILE A 259 -20.48 -9.33 5.15
C ILE A 259 -20.76 -10.82 4.88
N ALA A 260 -20.29 -11.73 5.73
CA ALA A 260 -20.55 -13.15 5.61
C ALA A 260 -22.05 -13.49 5.70
N SER A 261 -22.81 -12.76 6.52
CA SER A 261 -24.29 -12.88 6.57
C SER A 261 -24.93 -12.45 5.25
N LYS A 262 -24.40 -11.41 4.56
CA LYS A 262 -24.90 -11.04 3.22
C LYS A 262 -24.52 -12.07 2.18
N ASP A 263 -23.31 -12.65 2.24
CA ASP A 263 -22.88 -13.73 1.36
C ASP A 263 -23.79 -14.95 1.48
N LEU A 264 -24.15 -15.35 2.71
CA LEU A 264 -25.12 -16.42 2.93
C LEU A 264 -26.47 -16.09 2.25
N ASN A 265 -26.95 -14.85 2.34
CA ASN A 265 -28.21 -14.45 1.70
C ASN A 265 -28.09 -14.41 0.16
N ILE A 266 -26.93 -14.05 -0.38
CA ILE A 266 -26.63 -14.12 -1.81
C ILE A 266 -26.66 -15.59 -2.27
N GLU A 267 -26.04 -16.50 -1.53
CA GLU A 267 -26.09 -17.93 -1.87
C GLU A 267 -27.49 -18.51 -1.75
N LYS A 268 -28.27 -18.15 -0.72
CA LYS A 268 -29.67 -18.54 -0.60
C LYS A 268 -30.54 -18.06 -1.77
N SER A 269 -30.18 -16.94 -2.40
CA SER A 269 -30.91 -16.43 -3.56
C SER A 269 -30.90 -17.40 -4.77
N ARG A 270 -29.90 -18.30 -4.85
CA ARG A 270 -29.82 -19.35 -5.89
C ARG A 270 -30.96 -20.36 -5.83
N LEU A 271 -31.59 -20.49 -4.67
CA LEU A 271 -32.75 -21.35 -4.48
C LEU A 271 -34.06 -20.68 -4.91
N SER A 272 -34.03 -19.39 -5.22
CA SER A 272 -35.19 -18.59 -5.61
C SER A 272 -35.39 -18.62 -7.13
N PRO A 273 -36.61 -18.50 -7.64
CA PRO A 273 -36.87 -18.33 -9.05
C PRO A 273 -36.20 -17.03 -9.54
N THR A 274 -35.80 -17.01 -10.82
CA THR A 274 -35.25 -15.82 -11.50
C THR A 274 -36.19 -15.41 -12.62
N ALA A 275 -36.33 -14.10 -12.84
CA ALA A 275 -37.07 -13.56 -13.95
C ALA A 275 -36.23 -12.52 -14.68
N SER A 276 -36.09 -12.66 -15.98
CA SER A 276 -35.39 -11.69 -16.84
C SER A 276 -36.20 -11.44 -18.13
N ILE A 277 -36.02 -10.26 -18.70
CA ILE A 277 -36.52 -9.89 -20.02
C ILE A 277 -35.29 -9.86 -20.94
N ASN A 278 -35.37 -10.63 -22.02
CA ASN A 278 -34.31 -10.70 -23.04
C ASN A 278 -34.86 -10.19 -24.38
N TYR A 279 -34.15 -9.29 -25.00
CA TYR A 279 -34.35 -8.89 -26.38
C TYR A 279 -33.07 -9.20 -27.15
N SER A 280 -33.20 -9.90 -28.29
CA SER A 280 -32.07 -10.18 -29.15
C SER A 280 -32.44 -9.96 -30.62
N LYS A 281 -31.53 -9.35 -31.36
CA LYS A 281 -31.61 -9.22 -32.83
C LYS A 281 -30.33 -9.82 -33.40
N THR A 282 -30.48 -10.82 -34.27
CA THR A 282 -29.38 -11.49 -34.95
C THR A 282 -29.59 -11.33 -36.45
N GLU A 283 -28.53 -10.95 -37.15
CA GLU A 283 -28.45 -10.93 -38.63
C GLU A 283 -27.40 -11.97 -39.04
N ASN A 284 -27.85 -12.90 -39.87
CA ASN A 284 -26.99 -13.93 -40.46
C ASN A 284 -26.89 -13.72 -41.98
N LYS A 285 -25.69 -13.84 -42.50
CA LYS A 285 -25.40 -13.86 -43.94
C LYS A 285 -24.60 -15.12 -44.26
N ASP A 286 -25.17 -15.97 -45.09
CA ASP A 286 -24.52 -17.18 -45.52
C ASP A 286 -24.25 -17.07 -47.03
N PHE A 287 -23.00 -17.29 -47.43
CA PHE A 287 -22.55 -17.35 -48.80
C PHE A 287 -21.99 -18.76 -49.02
N SER A 288 -22.55 -19.47 -49.97
CA SER A 288 -22.02 -20.78 -50.40
C SER A 288 -21.64 -20.68 -51.86
N SER A 289 -20.41 -21.08 -52.19
CA SER A 289 -19.92 -21.23 -53.55
C SER A 289 -19.42 -22.64 -53.80
N THR A 290 -19.67 -23.17 -54.99
CA THR A 290 -19.00 -24.37 -55.51
C THR A 290 -17.63 -23.98 -56.00
N ILE A 291 -16.63 -24.80 -55.70
CA ILE A 291 -15.29 -24.65 -56.25
C ILE A 291 -15.32 -25.49 -57.54
N ASP A 292 -15.44 -24.84 -58.68
CA ASP A 292 -15.24 -25.49 -59.98
C ASP A 292 -13.73 -25.76 -60.09
N GLU A 293 -13.38 -27.03 -60.35
CA GLU A 293 -12.02 -27.39 -60.72
C GLU A 293 -11.65 -26.61 -62.01
N ILE A 294 -10.72 -25.69 -61.89
CA ILE A 294 -10.11 -25.06 -63.07
C ILE A 294 -9.18 -26.07 -63.62
N ASP A 295 -9.60 -26.70 -64.73
CA ASP A 295 -8.76 -27.58 -65.55
C ASP A 295 -7.44 -26.85 -65.85
N GLN A 296 -6.32 -27.49 -65.50
CA GLN A 296 -4.99 -27.08 -65.93
C GLN A 296 -4.71 -27.64 -67.34
#